data_2f9bfb5eb698d28557109b54b58c44b5
#
_entry.id   2f9bfb5eb698d28557109b54b58c44b5
#
_cell.length_a   1.000
_cell.length_b   1.000
_cell.length_c   1.000
_cell.angle_alpha   90.00
_cell.angle_beta   90.00
_cell.angle_gamma   90.00
#
_symmetry.space_group_name_H-M   'P 1'
#
loop_
_entity.id
_entity.type
_entity.pdbx_description
1 polymer ?
#
loop_
_entity_poly.entity_id
_entity_poly.type
_entity_poly.pdbx_seq_one_letter_code
_entity_poly.pdbx_strand_id
1 'polypeptide(L)'
;MVTDMSQPTHSTLSGIPGGRVSYSDSTWQPIRNHFGITAFGINAYTAARAGDSIIGDHDHADPSVEQHQELYFVHAGAARFVVDDLEVDAPAGTFVSAHDVITRRSATALADGTIVLVIGAEVGAPFEITTAEREDLASVGFATNPA
;
A
#
# COMPACT_ATOMS: atom_id res chain seq x y z
N MET A 1 -35.50 5.80 -2.82
CA MET A 1 -34.51 5.97 -1.75
C MET A 1 -33.17 6.38 -2.34
N VAL A 2 -32.68 7.51 -1.94
CA VAL A 2 -31.38 7.98 -2.41
C VAL A 2 -30.31 7.39 -1.51
N THR A 3 -29.43 6.58 -2.07
CA THR A 3 -28.25 6.11 -1.34
C THR A 3 -27.30 7.29 -1.22
N ASP A 4 -26.86 7.57 -0.01
CA ASP A 4 -25.84 8.59 0.21
C ASP A 4 -24.54 8.08 -0.43
N MET A 5 -24.11 8.76 -1.49
CA MET A 5 -22.90 8.44 -2.23
C MET A 5 -21.71 9.30 -1.77
N SER A 6 -21.88 10.06 -0.69
CA SER A 6 -20.78 10.86 -0.17
C SER A 6 -19.66 9.97 0.35
N GLN A 7 -18.41 10.41 0.17
CA GLN A 7 -17.25 9.72 0.71
C GLN A 7 -17.24 9.86 2.23
N PRO A 8 -16.79 8.83 2.97
CA PRO A 8 -16.65 8.94 4.41
C PRO A 8 -15.64 10.02 4.80
N THR A 9 -15.87 10.68 5.93
CA THR A 9 -14.94 11.69 6.44
C THR A 9 -13.89 11.11 7.36
N HIS A 10 -14.16 9.96 7.95
CA HIS A 10 -13.24 9.29 8.90
C HIS A 10 -13.55 7.80 8.97
N SER A 11 -12.55 7.04 9.35
CA SER A 11 -12.67 5.62 9.68
C SER A 11 -11.47 5.21 10.52
N THR A 12 -11.65 4.23 11.37
CA THR A 12 -10.50 3.47 11.90
C THR A 12 -9.95 2.59 10.79
N LEU A 13 -8.69 2.16 10.91
CA LEU A 13 -8.12 1.24 9.94
C LEU A 13 -8.93 -0.07 9.85
N SER A 14 -9.37 -0.61 10.99
CA SER A 14 -10.19 -1.82 11.02
C SER A 14 -11.56 -1.65 10.35
N GLY A 15 -12.04 -0.44 10.19
CA GLY A 15 -13.30 -0.13 9.49
C GLY A 15 -13.17 -0.04 7.97
N ILE A 16 -11.96 -0.15 7.42
CA ILE A 16 -11.73 -0.11 5.98
C ILE A 16 -11.70 -1.52 5.44
N PRO A 17 -12.66 -1.93 4.58
CA PRO A 17 -12.66 -3.27 4.00
C PRO A 17 -11.47 -3.50 3.09
N GLY A 18 -11.01 -4.73 3.05
CA GLY A 18 -9.90 -5.15 2.20
C GLY A 18 -9.89 -6.66 2.03
N GLY A 19 -8.77 -7.20 1.57
CA GLY A 19 -8.61 -8.62 1.34
C GLY A 19 -7.17 -9.00 1.01
N ARG A 20 -6.97 -10.26 0.65
CA ARG A 20 -5.65 -10.74 0.25
C ARG A 20 -5.38 -10.45 -1.20
N VAL A 21 -4.18 -9.95 -1.47
CA VAL A 21 -3.66 -9.79 -2.83
C VAL A 21 -2.62 -10.88 -3.12
N SER A 22 -2.39 -11.18 -4.40
CA SER A 22 -1.59 -12.34 -4.81
C SER A 22 -0.09 -12.21 -4.53
N TYR A 23 0.41 -10.99 -4.37
CA TYR A 23 1.84 -10.69 -4.24
C TYR A 23 2.30 -10.45 -2.79
N SER A 24 1.40 -10.61 -1.82
CA SER A 24 1.69 -10.39 -0.41
C SER A 24 0.98 -11.42 0.45
N ASP A 25 1.59 -11.81 1.56
CA ASP A 25 0.95 -12.65 2.57
C ASP A 25 0.02 -11.84 3.48
N SER A 26 0.07 -10.52 3.37
CA SER A 26 -0.65 -9.58 4.23
C SER A 26 -2.04 -9.27 3.68
N THR A 27 -2.94 -8.84 4.57
CA THR A 27 -4.21 -8.26 4.18
C THR A 27 -3.99 -6.86 3.66
N TRP A 28 -4.48 -6.58 2.47
CA TRP A 28 -4.43 -5.28 1.81
C TRP A 28 -5.71 -4.51 2.06
N GLN A 29 -5.59 -3.24 2.45
CA GLN A 29 -6.72 -2.35 2.68
C GLN A 29 -6.56 -1.10 1.81
N PRO A 30 -7.47 -0.86 0.84
CA PRO A 30 -7.39 0.27 -0.08
C PRO A 30 -7.92 1.55 0.56
N ILE A 31 -7.09 2.26 1.28
CA ILE A 31 -7.46 3.48 2.00
C ILE A 31 -7.87 4.57 1.02
N ARG A 32 -7.06 4.79 -0.02
CA ARG A 32 -7.38 5.78 -1.07
C ARG A 32 -8.79 5.57 -1.62
N ASN A 33 -9.11 4.34 -1.99
CA ASN A 33 -10.41 4.00 -2.57
C ASN A 33 -11.55 4.26 -1.58
N HIS A 34 -11.34 3.91 -0.31
CA HIS A 34 -12.35 4.09 0.75
C HIS A 34 -12.76 5.55 0.93
N PHE A 35 -11.79 6.47 0.86
CA PHE A 35 -12.04 7.91 1.03
C PHE A 35 -12.24 8.66 -0.27
N GLY A 36 -12.11 8.02 -1.42
CA GLY A 36 -12.25 8.66 -2.72
C GLY A 36 -11.15 9.67 -3.03
N ILE A 37 -9.96 9.48 -2.49
CA ILE A 37 -8.81 10.37 -2.73
C ILE A 37 -8.32 10.18 -4.16
N THR A 38 -8.08 11.29 -4.85
CA THR A 38 -7.63 11.29 -6.25
C THR A 38 -6.27 11.96 -6.48
N ALA A 39 -5.63 12.42 -5.40
CA ALA A 39 -4.36 13.15 -5.51
C ALA A 39 -3.12 12.29 -5.25
N PHE A 40 -3.27 11.17 -4.57
CA PHE A 40 -2.17 10.24 -4.26
C PHE A 40 -2.72 8.87 -3.92
N GLY A 41 -1.86 7.85 -3.98
CA GLY A 41 -2.17 6.50 -3.51
C GLY A 41 -1.85 6.34 -2.03
N ILE A 42 -2.70 5.64 -1.31
CA ILE A 42 -2.43 5.20 0.05
C ILE A 42 -3.16 3.89 0.33
N ASN A 43 -2.40 2.91 0.82
CA ASN A 43 -2.90 1.59 1.17
C ASN A 43 -2.28 1.13 2.48
N ALA A 44 -2.90 0.17 3.14
CA ALA A 44 -2.33 -0.50 4.30
C ALA A 44 -2.13 -1.99 4.01
N TYR A 45 -1.10 -2.56 4.59
CA TYR A 45 -0.83 -3.99 4.61
C TYR A 45 -0.72 -4.44 6.06
N THR A 46 -1.51 -5.44 6.45
CA THR A 46 -1.47 -6.01 7.79
C THR A 46 -1.02 -7.46 7.72
N ALA A 47 0.12 -7.75 8.31
CA ALA A 47 0.66 -9.10 8.43
C ALA A 47 0.09 -9.78 9.68
N ALA A 48 -0.50 -10.96 9.53
CA ALA A 48 -1.01 -11.71 10.67
C ALA A 48 0.13 -12.24 11.55
N ARG A 49 1.25 -12.60 10.94
CA ARG A 49 2.36 -13.28 11.63
C ARG A 49 3.72 -12.70 11.28
N ALA A 50 4.63 -12.75 12.23
CA ALA A 50 6.05 -12.55 11.95
C ALA A 50 6.52 -13.51 10.84
N GLY A 51 7.31 -12.99 9.91
CA GLY A 51 7.78 -13.72 8.74
C GLY A 51 6.92 -13.56 7.51
N ASP A 52 5.69 -13.06 7.62
CA ASP A 52 4.84 -12.80 6.46
C ASP A 52 5.44 -11.69 5.59
N SER A 53 5.37 -11.88 4.27
CA SER A 53 5.71 -10.83 3.32
C SER A 53 4.67 -9.71 3.36
N ILE A 54 5.15 -8.48 3.47
CA ILE A 54 4.31 -7.27 3.44
C ILE A 54 4.43 -6.64 2.06
N ILE A 55 5.65 -6.29 1.67
CA ILE A 55 5.95 -5.71 0.36
C ILE A 55 6.82 -6.72 -0.38
N GLY A 56 6.35 -7.21 -1.52
CA GLY A 56 7.12 -8.10 -2.37
C GLY A 56 8.36 -7.38 -2.93
N ASP A 57 9.42 -8.14 -3.18
CA ASP A 57 10.65 -7.59 -3.72
C ASP A 57 10.42 -7.08 -5.15
N HIS A 58 10.51 -5.77 -5.35
CA HIS A 58 10.28 -5.13 -6.65
C HIS A 58 10.91 -3.75 -6.74
N ASP A 59 10.94 -3.22 -7.95
CA ASP A 59 11.21 -1.81 -8.26
C ASP A 59 10.17 -1.29 -9.27
N HIS A 60 10.25 -0.04 -9.62
CA HIS A 60 9.42 0.59 -10.63
C HIS A 60 10.24 1.02 -11.87
N ALA A 61 11.31 0.30 -12.14
CA ALA A 61 12.21 0.61 -13.27
C ALA A 61 11.56 0.34 -14.64
N ASP A 62 10.61 -0.59 -14.71
CA ASP A 62 9.86 -0.87 -15.93
C ASP A 62 8.90 0.28 -16.23
N PRO A 63 9.02 0.99 -17.36
CA PRO A 63 8.12 2.10 -17.67
C PRO A 63 6.67 1.68 -17.94
N SER A 64 6.36 0.39 -18.04
CA SER A 64 4.99 -0.11 -18.17
C SER A 64 4.25 -0.20 -16.84
N VAL A 65 4.95 -0.11 -15.70
CA VAL A 65 4.34 -0.04 -14.37
C VAL A 65 4.32 1.40 -13.86
N GLU A 66 3.59 1.65 -12.78
CA GLU A 66 3.54 2.98 -12.18
C GLU A 66 4.94 3.46 -11.76
N GLN A 67 5.23 4.74 -12.00
CA GLN A 67 6.51 5.38 -11.69
C GLN A 67 6.41 6.18 -10.39
N HIS A 68 5.89 5.55 -9.34
CA HIS A 68 5.65 6.21 -8.06
C HIS A 68 6.92 6.31 -7.22
N GLN A 69 7.12 7.48 -6.63
CA GLN A 69 7.85 7.56 -5.36
C GLN A 69 6.98 6.97 -4.28
N GLU A 70 7.57 6.20 -3.38
CA GLU A 70 6.82 5.59 -2.29
C GLU A 70 7.44 5.90 -0.94
N LEU A 71 6.55 6.17 0.02
CA LEU A 71 6.88 6.34 1.43
C LEU A 71 6.13 5.27 2.21
N TYR A 72 6.86 4.53 3.02
CA TYR A 72 6.31 3.52 3.91
C TYR A 72 6.31 4.04 5.34
N PHE A 73 5.27 3.73 6.08
CA PHE A 73 5.17 4.05 7.50
C PHE A 73 4.74 2.82 8.29
N VAL A 74 5.55 2.42 9.27
CA VAL A 74 5.21 1.31 10.15
C VAL A 74 4.28 1.83 11.24
N HIS A 75 3.01 1.48 11.14
CA HIS A 75 1.97 1.93 12.07
C HIS A 75 1.91 1.09 13.35
N ALA A 76 2.14 -0.22 13.23
CA ALA A 76 2.11 -1.16 14.36
C ALA A 76 3.12 -2.28 14.13
N GLY A 77 3.58 -2.90 15.20
CA GLY A 77 4.55 -3.99 15.15
C GLY A 77 5.93 -3.52 14.72
N ALA A 78 6.59 -4.29 13.88
CA ALA A 78 7.90 -3.98 13.31
C ALA A 78 8.08 -4.71 11.99
N ALA A 79 8.80 -4.09 11.06
CA ALA A 79 9.07 -4.67 9.74
C ALA A 79 10.55 -4.55 9.39
N ARG A 80 11.06 -5.54 8.67
CA ARG A 80 12.39 -5.47 8.07
C ARG A 80 12.24 -5.07 6.62
N PHE A 81 12.75 -3.89 6.30
CA PHE A 81 12.84 -3.40 4.94
C PHE A 81 14.20 -3.72 4.36
N VAL A 82 14.23 -4.09 3.08
CA VAL A 82 15.44 -4.10 2.28
C VAL A 82 15.24 -3.07 1.18
N VAL A 83 16.07 -2.02 1.20
CA VAL A 83 16.03 -0.90 0.25
C VAL A 83 17.37 -0.89 -0.47
N ASP A 84 17.40 -1.36 -1.71
CA ASP A 84 18.60 -1.75 -2.44
C ASP A 84 19.46 -2.71 -1.58
N ASP A 85 20.65 -2.29 -1.15
CA ASP A 85 21.54 -3.11 -0.32
C ASP A 85 21.41 -2.82 1.17
N LEU A 86 20.53 -1.89 1.57
CA LEU A 86 20.36 -1.49 2.97
C LEU A 86 19.23 -2.28 3.63
N GLU A 87 19.56 -2.97 4.71
CA GLU A 87 18.58 -3.64 5.56
C GLU A 87 18.22 -2.73 6.74
N VAL A 88 16.94 -2.48 6.94
CA VAL A 88 16.42 -1.59 7.98
C VAL A 88 15.39 -2.34 8.81
N ASP A 89 15.66 -2.52 10.09
CA ASP A 89 14.67 -3.01 11.05
C ASP A 89 13.91 -1.80 11.61
N ALA A 90 12.64 -1.70 11.24
CA ALA A 90 11.81 -0.53 11.47
C ALA A 90 10.71 -0.86 12.50
N PRO A 91 10.81 -0.36 13.74
CA PRO A 91 9.71 -0.44 14.70
C PRO A 91 8.58 0.52 14.33
N ALA A 92 7.44 0.35 15.00
CA ALA A 92 6.30 1.25 14.84
C ALA A 92 6.73 2.72 15.00
N GLY A 93 6.22 3.59 14.11
CA GLY A 93 6.59 5.01 14.06
C GLY A 93 7.73 5.33 13.10
N THR A 94 8.31 4.36 12.41
CA THR A 94 9.40 4.55 11.46
C THR A 94 8.87 4.81 10.06
N PHE A 95 9.46 5.81 9.38
CA PHE A 95 9.27 6.04 7.95
C PHE A 95 10.44 5.44 7.16
N VAL A 96 10.13 4.81 6.04
CA VAL A 96 11.11 4.28 5.08
C VAL A 96 10.77 4.82 3.71
N SER A 97 11.73 5.40 3.02
CA SER A 97 11.52 6.01 1.70
C SER A 97 12.14 5.18 0.59
N ALA A 98 11.36 4.93 -0.45
CA ALA A 98 11.82 4.47 -1.75
C ALA A 98 11.52 5.57 -2.78
N HIS A 99 12.25 6.69 -2.68
CA HIS A 99 11.94 7.90 -3.45
C HIS A 99 12.37 7.84 -4.91
N ASP A 100 13.23 6.89 -5.28
CA ASP A 100 13.63 6.70 -6.66
C ASP A 100 12.91 5.47 -7.23
N VAL A 101 12.33 5.59 -8.43
CA VAL A 101 11.58 4.49 -9.06
C VAL A 101 12.42 3.25 -9.30
N ILE A 102 13.73 3.39 -9.47
CA ILE A 102 14.65 2.26 -9.67
C ILE A 102 15.10 1.62 -8.35
N THR A 103 14.76 2.20 -7.20
CA THR A 103 15.12 1.64 -5.89
C THR A 103 14.38 0.32 -5.68
N ARG A 104 15.13 -0.76 -5.51
CA ARG A 104 14.56 -2.05 -5.20
C ARG A 104 14.16 -2.11 -3.73
N ARG A 105 12.96 -2.62 -3.44
CA ARG A 105 12.41 -2.64 -2.09
C ARG A 105 11.65 -3.90 -1.79
N SER A 106 11.69 -4.29 -0.52
CA SER A 106 10.85 -5.35 0.05
C SER A 106 10.64 -5.09 1.53
N ALA A 107 9.63 -5.71 2.13
CA ALA A 107 9.40 -5.67 3.57
C ALA A 107 8.80 -6.98 4.06
N THR A 108 9.28 -7.43 5.22
CA THR A 108 8.83 -8.63 5.91
C THR A 108 8.47 -8.28 7.35
N ALA A 109 7.39 -8.84 7.86
CA ALA A 109 6.97 -8.61 9.24
C ALA A 109 7.97 -9.23 10.22
N LEU A 110 8.33 -8.48 11.25
CA LEU A 110 9.16 -8.97 12.38
C LEU A 110 8.30 -9.32 13.60
N ALA A 111 7.03 -8.94 13.60
CA ALA A 111 6.09 -9.20 14.69
C ALA A 111 4.72 -9.54 14.13
N ASP A 112 3.95 -10.31 14.90
CA ASP A 112 2.53 -10.55 14.56
C ASP A 112 1.75 -9.23 14.57
N GLY A 113 0.83 -9.05 13.62
CA GLY A 113 0.01 -7.87 13.54
C GLY A 113 0.73 -6.61 13.06
N THR A 114 1.86 -6.74 12.39
CA THR A 114 2.58 -5.61 11.79
C THR A 114 1.73 -4.95 10.72
N ILE A 115 1.62 -3.63 10.79
CA ILE A 115 0.86 -2.81 9.84
C ILE A 115 1.79 -1.79 9.21
N VAL A 116 1.84 -1.78 7.87
CA VAL A 116 2.61 -0.83 7.09
C VAL A 116 1.67 -0.06 6.16
N LEU A 117 1.75 1.26 6.22
CA LEU A 117 1.08 2.14 5.26
C LEU A 117 2.04 2.44 4.10
N VAL A 118 1.50 2.44 2.90
CA VAL A 118 2.24 2.78 1.68
C VAL A 118 1.58 3.98 1.05
N ILE A 119 2.36 5.05 0.83
CA ILE A 119 1.89 6.29 0.23
C ILE A 119 2.74 6.55 -1.00
N GLY A 120 2.10 6.83 -2.14
CA GLY A 120 2.85 7.05 -3.38
C GLY A 120 2.12 7.88 -4.41
N ALA A 121 2.91 8.54 -5.24
CA ALA A 121 2.46 9.27 -6.41
C ALA A 121 3.63 9.44 -7.39
N GLU A 122 3.31 9.73 -8.65
CA GLU A 122 4.32 10.00 -9.68
C GLU A 122 4.76 11.46 -9.60
N VAL A 123 6.06 11.68 -9.67
CA VAL A 123 6.64 13.03 -9.65
C VAL A 123 6.24 13.79 -10.92
N GLY A 124 5.69 15.00 -10.74
CA GLY A 124 5.40 15.91 -11.84
C GLY A 124 4.21 15.51 -12.72
N ALA A 125 3.44 14.50 -12.33
CA ALA A 125 2.25 14.06 -13.07
C ALA A 125 1.02 14.07 -12.18
N PRO A 126 -0.19 14.28 -12.76
CA PRO A 126 -1.43 14.05 -12.03
C PRO A 126 -1.49 12.58 -11.56
N PHE A 127 -1.98 12.36 -10.36
CA PHE A 127 -2.20 10.99 -9.89
C PHE A 127 -3.34 10.35 -10.68
N GLU A 128 -3.11 9.12 -11.14
CA GLU A 128 -4.14 8.27 -11.74
C GLU A 128 -4.16 6.91 -11.04
N ILE A 129 -5.34 6.34 -10.92
CA ILE A 129 -5.48 4.98 -10.37
C ILE A 129 -4.74 4.02 -11.30
N THR A 130 -3.80 3.27 -10.76
CA THR A 130 -2.99 2.34 -11.53
C THR A 130 -3.80 1.11 -11.98
N THR A 131 -3.35 0.46 -13.05
CA THR A 131 -3.91 -0.83 -13.47
C THR A 131 -3.78 -1.87 -12.36
N ALA A 132 -2.64 -1.88 -11.66
CA ALA A 132 -2.42 -2.79 -10.54
C ALA A 132 -3.45 -2.58 -9.43
N GLU A 133 -3.74 -1.33 -9.05
CA GLU A 133 -4.77 -1.06 -8.04
C GLU A 133 -6.15 -1.50 -8.49
N ARG A 134 -6.50 -1.29 -9.76
CA ARG A 134 -7.79 -1.75 -10.31
C ARG A 134 -7.92 -3.26 -10.21
N GLU A 135 -6.87 -3.99 -10.55
CA GLU A 135 -6.83 -5.45 -10.45
C GLU A 135 -6.94 -5.91 -9.00
N ASP A 136 -6.25 -5.25 -8.08
CA ASP A 136 -6.31 -5.55 -6.66
C ASP A 136 -7.71 -5.28 -6.09
N LEU A 137 -8.33 -4.17 -6.43
CA LEU A 137 -9.71 -3.86 -6.03
C LEU A 137 -10.67 -4.95 -6.51
N ALA A 138 -10.56 -5.35 -7.76
CA ALA A 138 -11.39 -6.41 -8.31
C ALA A 138 -11.15 -7.74 -7.60
N SER A 139 -9.90 -8.07 -7.29
CA SER A 139 -9.53 -9.35 -6.63
C SER A 139 -10.09 -9.47 -5.21
N VAL A 140 -10.30 -8.36 -4.52
CA VAL A 140 -10.87 -8.33 -3.17
C VAL A 140 -12.36 -7.96 -3.16
N GLY A 141 -13.01 -7.92 -4.33
CA GLY A 141 -14.47 -7.81 -4.43
C GLY A 141 -15.02 -6.40 -4.59
N PHE A 142 -14.18 -5.39 -4.85
CA PHE A 142 -14.67 -4.04 -5.16
C PHE A 142 -15.02 -3.90 -6.63
N ALA A 143 -16.07 -3.14 -6.90
CA ALA A 143 -16.38 -2.75 -8.28
C ALA A 143 -15.30 -1.76 -8.77
N THR A 144 -14.76 -2.02 -9.96
CA THR A 144 -13.81 -1.11 -10.60
C THR A 144 -14.55 -0.26 -11.60
N ASN A 145 -14.79 1.00 -11.28
CA ASN A 145 -15.32 1.95 -12.24
C ASN A 145 -14.21 2.35 -13.21
N PRO A 146 -14.47 2.30 -14.51
CA PRO A 146 -13.47 2.68 -15.52
C PRO A 146 -13.36 4.19 -15.73
N ALA A 147 -13.69 4.99 -14.79
CA ALA A 147 -13.61 6.45 -14.93
C ALA A 147 -12.23 6.97 -14.61
#